data_da7624fb0ccbc42db34fbb5765ba6052
#
_entry.id   da7624fb0ccbc42db34fbb5765ba6052
#
_cell.length_a   1.000
_cell.length_b   1.000
_cell.length_c   1.000
_cell.angle_alpha   90.00
_cell.angle_beta   90.00
_cell.angle_gamma   90.00
#
_symmetry.space_group_name_H-M   'P 1'
#
loop_
_entity.id
_entity.type
_entity.pdbx_description
1 polymer ?
#
loop_
_entity_poly.entity_id
_entity_poly.type
_entity_poly.pdbx_seq_one_letter_code
_entity_poly.pdbx_strand_id
1 'polypeptide(L)'
;MGKKIDTQLVKNALGNAIGRRGLTEGLIFHSDRGCQYASNGYQDMLREKNMQGSMSKPGCPYDNSCVESFFASLKKEKIYRRTYDTMEEVKKEVFWYIELFYNRRRRHSSLQYMTPVEYLRRYDKMKVA
;
A
#
# COMPACT_ATOMS: atom_id res chain seq x y z
N MET A 1 2.09 -3.87 -11.33
CA MET A 1 3.40 -3.30 -11.71
C MET A 1 3.31 -2.80 -13.14
N GLY A 2 3.73 -1.56 -13.39
CA GLY A 2 3.68 -0.91 -14.70
C GLY A 2 5.06 -0.68 -15.28
N LYS A 3 5.12 -0.47 -16.60
CA LYS A 3 6.36 -0.13 -17.32
C LYS A 3 6.77 1.34 -17.13
N LYS A 4 5.83 2.21 -16.79
CA LYS A 4 6.04 3.64 -16.53
C LYS A 4 5.39 4.02 -15.20
N ILE A 5 5.99 5.00 -14.51
CA ILE A 5 5.42 5.60 -13.31
C ILE A 5 4.62 6.83 -13.76
N ASP A 6 3.33 6.63 -13.98
CA ASP A 6 2.39 7.66 -14.44
C ASP A 6 1.10 7.67 -13.60
N THR A 7 0.22 8.63 -13.86
CA THR A 7 -1.06 8.75 -13.17
C THR A 7 -1.95 7.51 -13.38
N GLN A 8 -1.88 6.86 -14.56
CA GLN A 8 -2.67 5.68 -14.82
C GLN A 8 -2.24 4.49 -13.95
N LEU A 9 -0.94 4.33 -13.70
CA LEU A 9 -0.42 3.28 -12.80
C LEU A 9 -0.98 3.42 -11.39
N VAL A 10 -0.95 4.63 -10.83
CA VAL A 10 -1.44 4.87 -9.46
C VAL A 10 -2.97 4.77 -9.37
N LYS A 11 -3.71 5.18 -10.39
CA LYS A 11 -5.16 4.97 -10.49
C LYS A 11 -5.53 3.49 -10.53
N ASN A 12 -4.82 2.69 -11.32
CA ASN A 12 -5.03 1.25 -11.39
C ASN A 12 -4.72 0.56 -10.05
N ALA A 13 -3.65 1.00 -9.36
CA ALA A 13 -3.30 0.47 -8.05
C ALA A 13 -4.39 0.78 -7.00
N LEU A 14 -4.89 2.02 -6.98
CA LEU A 14 -5.99 2.42 -6.11
C LEU A 14 -7.28 1.64 -6.43
N GLY A 15 -7.65 1.52 -7.71
CA GLY A 15 -8.82 0.75 -8.14
C GLY A 15 -8.76 -0.71 -7.68
N ASN A 16 -7.60 -1.35 -7.81
CA ASN A 16 -7.38 -2.71 -7.32
C ASN A 16 -7.50 -2.80 -5.79
N ALA A 17 -6.99 -1.82 -5.05
CA ALA A 17 -7.10 -1.79 -3.60
C ALA A 17 -8.55 -1.63 -3.14
N ILE A 18 -9.31 -0.75 -3.79
CA ILE A 18 -10.75 -0.55 -3.54
C ILE A 18 -11.53 -1.83 -3.84
N GLY A 19 -11.28 -2.47 -4.98
CA GLY A 19 -11.95 -3.72 -5.36
C GLY A 19 -11.74 -4.87 -4.37
N ARG A 20 -10.60 -4.88 -3.67
CA ARG A 20 -10.31 -5.89 -2.65
C ARG A 20 -10.88 -5.55 -1.27
N ARG A 21 -10.95 -4.27 -0.92
CA ARG A 21 -11.37 -3.80 0.42
C ARG A 21 -12.87 -3.51 0.52
N GLY A 22 -13.51 -3.12 -0.58
CA GLY A 22 -14.91 -2.72 -0.64
C GLY A 22 -15.15 -1.29 -0.20
N LEU A 23 -15.52 -1.07 1.06
CA LEU A 23 -15.91 0.24 1.56
C LEU A 23 -14.78 1.28 1.51
N THR A 24 -15.08 2.45 0.95
CA THR A 24 -14.13 3.58 0.81
C THR A 24 -14.61 4.86 1.48
N GLU A 25 -15.88 4.92 1.90
CA GLU A 25 -16.48 6.11 2.49
C GLU A 25 -15.74 6.56 3.74
N GLY A 26 -15.31 7.82 3.75
CA GLY A 26 -14.58 8.42 4.85
C GLY A 26 -13.14 7.93 5.03
N LEU A 27 -12.66 7.07 4.13
CA LEU A 27 -11.29 6.54 4.22
C LEU A 27 -10.28 7.61 3.85
N ILE A 28 -9.25 7.79 4.69
CA ILE A 28 -8.13 8.69 4.40
C ILE A 28 -7.12 7.96 3.53
N PHE A 29 -6.85 8.50 2.35
CA PHE A 29 -5.76 8.07 1.48
C PHE A 29 -4.57 9.01 1.67
N HIS A 30 -3.49 8.52 2.26
CA HIS A 30 -2.26 9.29 2.45
C HIS A 30 -1.22 8.93 1.38
N SER A 31 -0.55 9.95 0.82
CA SER A 31 0.53 9.78 -0.17
C SER A 31 1.64 10.81 0.05
N ASP A 32 2.78 10.58 -0.60
CA ASP A 32 3.76 11.63 -0.82
C ASP A 32 3.22 12.68 -1.82
N ARG A 33 4.07 13.68 -2.15
CA ARG A 33 3.73 14.73 -3.12
C ARG A 33 4.13 14.39 -4.55
N GLY A 34 4.20 13.12 -4.89
CA GLY A 34 4.44 12.70 -6.27
C GLY A 34 3.41 13.33 -7.22
N CYS A 35 3.87 13.85 -8.38
CA CYS A 35 3.01 14.54 -9.35
C CYS A 35 1.82 13.66 -9.80
N GLN A 36 1.96 12.35 -9.78
CA GLN A 36 0.91 11.39 -10.09
C GLN A 36 -0.28 11.52 -9.13
N TYR A 37 0.00 11.66 -7.81
CA TYR A 37 -1.02 11.80 -6.77
C TYR A 37 -1.64 13.19 -6.73
N ALA A 38 -0.87 14.22 -7.11
CA ALA A 38 -1.34 15.61 -7.22
C ALA A 38 -2.16 15.87 -8.49
N SER A 39 -2.17 14.94 -9.45
CA SER A 39 -2.90 15.12 -10.72
C SER A 39 -4.41 15.22 -10.51
N ASN A 40 -5.08 16.08 -11.28
CA ASN A 40 -6.54 16.27 -11.20
C ASN A 40 -7.26 14.92 -11.35
N GLY A 41 -6.90 14.10 -12.35
CA GLY A 41 -7.56 12.82 -12.58
C GLY A 41 -7.42 11.83 -11.41
N TYR A 42 -6.37 11.92 -10.59
CA TYR A 42 -6.25 11.10 -9.38
C TYR A 42 -7.10 11.66 -8.24
N GLN A 43 -7.10 12.99 -8.06
CA GLN A 43 -7.92 13.66 -7.06
C GLN A 43 -9.41 13.49 -7.33
N ASP A 44 -9.84 13.53 -8.60
CA ASP A 44 -11.23 13.25 -8.99
C ASP A 44 -11.63 11.82 -8.62
N MET A 45 -10.76 10.83 -8.86
CA MET A 45 -11.02 9.45 -8.46
C MET A 45 -11.20 9.29 -6.94
N LEU A 46 -10.43 10.00 -6.11
CA LEU A 46 -10.64 9.99 -4.66
C LEU A 46 -12.00 10.56 -4.28
N ARG A 47 -12.40 11.70 -4.88
CA ARG A 47 -13.71 12.33 -4.63
C ARG A 47 -14.86 11.42 -5.04
N GLU A 48 -14.80 10.82 -6.23
CA GLU A 48 -15.82 9.87 -6.73
C GLU A 48 -16.00 8.65 -5.81
N LYS A 49 -14.97 8.30 -5.07
CA LYS A 49 -14.99 7.19 -4.12
C LYS A 49 -15.24 7.63 -2.67
N ASN A 50 -15.61 8.90 -2.45
CA ASN A 50 -15.81 9.48 -1.12
C ASN A 50 -14.62 9.28 -0.18
N MET A 51 -13.39 9.31 -0.73
CA MET A 51 -12.14 9.20 0.01
C MET A 51 -11.56 10.57 0.29
N GLN A 52 -10.94 10.73 1.44
CA GLN A 52 -10.23 11.96 1.80
C GLN A 52 -8.74 11.84 1.45
N GLY A 53 -8.26 12.70 0.54
CA GLY A 53 -6.84 12.79 0.21
C GLY A 53 -6.05 13.48 1.33
N SER A 54 -4.90 12.94 1.68
CA SER A 54 -3.90 13.51 2.58
C SER A 54 -2.52 13.39 1.96
N MET A 55 -1.70 14.42 2.08
CA MET A 55 -0.34 14.43 1.51
C MET A 55 0.69 14.80 2.58
N SER A 56 1.85 14.15 2.52
CA SER A 56 3.00 14.46 3.36
C SER A 56 3.37 15.94 3.30
N LYS A 57 3.79 16.52 4.42
CA LYS A 57 4.32 17.88 4.44
C LYS A 57 5.67 17.93 3.73
N PRO A 58 6.02 19.04 3.04
CA PRO A 58 7.35 19.21 2.47
C PRO A 58 8.41 19.09 3.58
N GLY A 59 9.45 18.28 3.33
CA GLY A 59 10.56 18.11 4.27
C GLY A 59 10.24 17.27 5.51
N CYS A 60 9.08 16.59 5.57
CA CYS A 60 8.73 15.70 6.68
C CYS A 60 8.75 14.21 6.22
N PRO A 61 9.90 13.54 6.29
CA PRO A 61 10.01 12.14 5.84
C PRO A 61 9.21 11.16 6.71
N TYR A 62 8.92 11.52 7.95
CA TYR A 62 8.18 10.66 8.87
C TYR A 62 6.73 10.42 8.45
N ASP A 63 6.12 11.34 7.70
CA ASP A 63 4.74 11.22 7.26
C ASP A 63 4.52 10.01 6.33
N ASN A 64 5.56 9.54 5.64
CA ASN A 64 5.50 8.39 4.72
C ASN A 64 6.27 7.15 5.22
N SER A 65 6.74 7.17 6.45
CA SER A 65 7.64 6.15 7.02
C SER A 65 7.09 4.72 6.97
N CYS A 66 5.77 4.53 7.10
CA CYS A 66 5.14 3.21 7.01
C CYS A 66 5.34 2.57 5.64
N VAL A 67 5.13 3.34 4.56
CA VAL A 67 5.31 2.88 3.18
C VAL A 67 6.79 2.66 2.86
N GLU A 68 7.65 3.56 3.30
CA GLU A 68 9.11 3.42 3.14
C GLU A 68 9.64 2.18 3.86
N SER A 69 9.20 1.92 5.09
CA SER A 69 9.55 0.73 5.85
C SER A 69 9.08 -0.56 5.15
N PHE A 70 7.87 -0.55 4.59
CA PHE A 70 7.36 -1.67 3.80
C PHE A 70 8.26 -1.94 2.59
N PHE A 71 8.55 -0.92 1.78
CA PHE A 71 9.40 -1.09 0.60
C PHE A 71 10.83 -1.48 0.95
N ALA A 72 11.41 -0.95 2.03
CA ALA A 72 12.72 -1.37 2.51
C ALA A 72 12.73 -2.85 2.88
N SER A 73 11.70 -3.33 3.59
CA SER A 73 11.55 -4.74 3.95
C SER A 73 11.40 -5.62 2.70
N LEU A 74 10.50 -5.27 1.78
CA LEU A 74 10.29 -6.01 0.53
C LEU A 74 11.59 -6.14 -0.28
N LYS A 75 12.31 -5.02 -0.46
CA LYS A 75 13.58 -5.00 -1.21
C LYS A 75 14.63 -5.88 -0.52
N LYS A 76 14.86 -5.68 0.77
CA LYS A 76 15.90 -6.34 1.55
C LYS A 76 15.62 -7.83 1.78
N GLU A 77 14.37 -8.17 2.10
CA GLU A 77 13.98 -9.53 2.46
C GLU A 77 13.68 -10.41 1.24
N LYS A 78 13.33 -9.80 0.08
CA LYS A 78 12.92 -10.54 -1.10
C LYS A 78 13.67 -10.15 -2.38
N ILE A 79 13.57 -8.89 -2.82
CA ILE A 79 13.99 -8.51 -4.17
C ILE A 79 15.50 -8.60 -4.35
N TYR A 80 16.29 -8.13 -3.39
CA TYR A 80 17.76 -8.10 -3.49
C TYR A 80 18.44 -9.46 -3.23
N ARG A 81 17.69 -10.49 -2.91
CA ARG A 81 18.25 -11.80 -2.56
C ARG A 81 18.55 -12.69 -3.75
N ARG A 82 18.05 -12.36 -4.93
CA ARG A 82 18.31 -13.08 -6.18
C ARG A 82 18.10 -12.20 -7.41
N THR A 83 18.59 -12.66 -8.53
CA THR A 83 18.28 -12.11 -9.85
C THR A 83 16.97 -12.68 -10.38
N TYR A 84 16.32 -11.97 -11.27
CA TYR A 84 15.05 -12.36 -11.90
C TYR A 84 15.19 -12.22 -13.40
N ASP A 85 14.77 -13.23 -14.15
CA ASP A 85 14.88 -13.23 -15.60
C ASP A 85 13.71 -12.49 -16.28
N THR A 86 12.53 -12.51 -15.64
CA THR A 86 11.33 -11.93 -16.21
C THR A 86 10.54 -11.07 -15.20
N MET A 87 9.79 -10.11 -15.73
CA MET A 87 8.89 -9.28 -14.92
C MET A 87 7.75 -10.13 -14.29
N GLU A 88 7.32 -11.19 -14.96
CA GLU A 88 6.29 -12.10 -14.45
C GLU A 88 6.78 -12.86 -13.21
N GLU A 89 8.02 -13.26 -13.20
CA GLU A 89 8.65 -13.86 -12.02
C GLU A 89 8.67 -12.89 -10.85
N VAL A 90 9.09 -11.64 -11.08
CA VAL A 90 9.07 -10.59 -10.04
C VAL A 90 7.66 -10.39 -9.49
N LYS A 91 6.64 -10.33 -10.34
CA LYS A 91 5.24 -10.16 -9.91
C LYS A 91 4.77 -11.30 -9.01
N LYS A 92 5.08 -12.56 -9.36
CA LYS A 92 4.74 -13.74 -8.55
C LYS A 92 5.42 -13.68 -7.18
N GLU A 93 6.69 -13.34 -7.15
CA GLU A 93 7.46 -13.27 -5.91
C GLU A 93 7.01 -12.12 -5.00
N VAL A 94 6.70 -10.95 -5.56
CA VAL A 94 6.13 -9.82 -4.81
C VAL A 94 4.75 -10.17 -4.27
N PHE A 95 3.90 -10.81 -5.08
CA PHE A 95 2.58 -11.28 -4.64
C PHE A 95 2.71 -12.27 -3.47
N TRP A 96 3.57 -13.28 -3.62
CA TRP A 96 3.83 -14.26 -2.56
C TRP A 96 4.31 -13.60 -1.27
N TYR A 97 5.28 -12.67 -1.40
CA TYR A 97 5.83 -11.95 -0.26
C TYR A 97 4.75 -11.16 0.47
N ILE A 98 3.91 -10.40 -0.25
CA ILE A 98 2.88 -9.57 0.36
C ILE A 98 1.77 -10.42 1.00
N GLU A 99 1.18 -11.33 0.22
CA GLU A 99 -0.05 -12.01 0.62
C GLU A 99 0.19 -13.16 1.60
N LEU A 100 1.27 -13.91 1.43
CA LEU A 100 1.50 -15.13 2.23
C LEU A 100 2.52 -14.93 3.35
N PHE A 101 3.48 -14.04 3.18
CA PHE A 101 4.49 -13.81 4.20
C PHE A 101 4.23 -12.52 4.99
N TYR A 102 4.28 -11.34 4.36
CA TYR A 102 4.20 -10.06 5.05
C TYR A 102 2.89 -9.90 5.82
N ASN A 103 1.76 -10.13 5.17
CA ASN A 103 0.45 -9.94 5.79
C ASN A 103 0.08 -11.03 6.81
N ARG A 104 0.57 -12.27 6.65
CA ARG A 104 0.10 -13.41 7.44
C ARG A 104 1.12 -14.00 8.41
N ARG A 105 2.41 -13.74 8.21
CA ARG A 105 3.49 -14.34 9.02
C ARG A 105 4.45 -13.34 9.63
N ARG A 106 4.71 -12.21 8.94
CA ARG A 106 5.65 -11.21 9.40
C ARG A 106 5.04 -10.40 10.55
N ARG A 107 5.64 -10.50 11.73
CA ARG A 107 5.22 -9.74 12.91
C ARG A 107 5.82 -8.34 12.90
N HIS A 108 5.07 -7.35 13.40
CA HIS A 108 5.46 -5.96 13.43
C HIS A 108 5.38 -5.39 14.84
N SER A 109 6.47 -4.79 15.32
CA SER A 109 6.51 -4.17 16.65
C SER A 109 5.47 -3.06 16.80
N SER A 110 5.26 -2.25 15.76
CA SER A 110 4.22 -1.21 15.72
C SER A 110 2.79 -1.74 15.80
N LEU A 111 2.57 -3.02 15.51
CA LEU A 111 1.28 -3.71 15.63
C LEU A 111 1.24 -4.64 16.86
N GLN A 112 1.97 -4.31 17.93
CA GLN A 112 2.05 -5.14 19.13
C GLN A 112 2.52 -6.58 18.82
N TYR A 113 3.48 -6.73 17.93
CA TYR A 113 4.00 -8.01 17.43
C TYR A 113 2.95 -8.91 16.76
N MET A 114 1.83 -8.35 16.34
CA MET A 114 0.86 -9.04 15.47
C MET A 114 1.24 -8.92 14.01
N THR A 115 0.74 -9.84 13.19
CA THR A 115 0.74 -9.70 11.74
C THR A 115 -0.34 -8.70 11.30
N PRO A 116 -0.23 -8.08 10.11
CA PRO A 116 -1.28 -7.19 9.59
C PRO A 116 -2.67 -7.82 9.56
N VAL A 117 -2.79 -9.11 9.22
CA VAL A 117 -4.08 -9.82 9.20
C VAL A 117 -4.64 -10.03 10.61
N GLU A 118 -3.81 -10.38 11.59
CA GLU A 118 -4.24 -10.51 12.99
C GLU A 118 -4.72 -9.19 13.56
N TYR A 119 -3.97 -8.10 13.29
CA TYR A 119 -4.34 -6.76 13.71
C TYR A 119 -5.67 -6.29 13.10
N LEU A 120 -5.86 -6.51 11.79
CA LEU A 120 -7.11 -6.19 11.11
C LEU A 120 -8.30 -6.94 11.71
N ARG A 121 -8.17 -8.25 11.93
CA ARG A 121 -9.23 -9.07 12.55
C ARG A 121 -9.59 -8.58 13.96
N ARG A 122 -8.59 -8.16 14.73
CA ARG A 122 -8.84 -7.58 16.07
C ARG A 122 -9.61 -6.27 15.95
N TYR A 123 -9.21 -5.40 15.03
CA TYR A 123 -9.88 -4.12 14.79
C TYR A 123 -11.34 -4.29 14.35
N ASP A 124 -11.61 -5.21 13.43
CA ASP A 124 -12.97 -5.49 12.95
C ASP A 124 -13.87 -5.99 14.09
N LYS A 125 -13.36 -6.86 14.96
CA LYS A 125 -14.11 -7.30 16.16
C LYS A 125 -14.45 -6.15 17.11
N MET A 126 -13.57 -5.19 17.28
CA MET A 126 -13.81 -4.01 18.14
C MET A 126 -14.85 -3.04 17.57
N LYS A 127 -15.05 -3.02 16.25
CA LYS A 127 -16.09 -2.19 15.61
C LYS A 127 -17.50 -2.77 15.73
N VAL A 128 -17.62 -4.06 15.94
CA VAL A 128 -18.90 -4.79 16.01
C VAL A 128 -19.39 -4.94 17.46
N ALA A 129 -18.53 -4.65 18.42
CA ALA A 129 -18.87 -4.64 19.85
C ALA A 129 -19.32 -3.25 20.31
#